data_b7dfbf058cd033bb2aa9ba85d5f725e3
#
_entry.id   b7dfbf058cd033bb2aa9ba85d5f725e3
#
_cell.length_a   1.000
_cell.length_b   1.000
_cell.length_c   1.000
_cell.angle_alpha   90.00
_cell.angle_beta   90.00
_cell.angle_gamma   90.00
#
_symmetry.space_group_name_H-M   'P 1'
#
loop_
_entity.id
_entity.type
_entity.pdbx_description
1 polymer ?
#
loop_
_entity_poly.entity_id
_entity_poly.type
_entity_poly.pdbx_seq_one_letter_code
_entity_poly.pdbx_strand_id
1 'polypeptide(L)'
;MGPSHEEAAELIREKGGTGRNRREIDQGVDLNNLIPVNNENLTPPANVHCLILAVQLKIQHVNMTNSAYDKVKFHRLVNGQTKNSKIKREVLIKEMIQQMLKNRIRYPSNAKEYTVEEHVPMIQQLLDILFPSKYRISVFGDHGRMRPIWKGQKRAEHEIALFLKEGHYYGIRNVNALFGSYYCLDCEAPFHDKKVHRQTCVAKCPRCCGMGFGFPCLEINGFSKKCSQCANIFKNPECFQRHMDKGICAIFKRYY
;
A
#
# COMPACT_ATOMS: atom_id res chain seq x y z
N MET A 1 17.05 0.43 19.54
CA MET A 1 17.99 0.06 18.46
C MET A 1 17.36 -1.15 17.78
N GLY A 2 16.96 -1.02 16.53
CA GLY A 2 16.43 -2.14 15.74
C GLY A 2 17.57 -3.07 15.32
N PRO A 3 17.26 -4.32 14.94
CA PRO A 3 18.26 -5.28 14.48
C PRO A 3 19.03 -4.70 13.29
N SER A 4 20.34 -4.99 13.26
CA SER A 4 21.18 -4.54 12.16
C SER A 4 20.73 -5.17 10.85
N HIS A 5 21.08 -4.52 9.74
CA HIS A 5 20.73 -5.00 8.38
C HIS A 5 21.27 -6.42 8.10
N GLU A 6 22.34 -6.83 8.76
CA GLU A 6 22.89 -8.18 8.70
C GLU A 6 21.97 -9.18 9.38
N GLU A 7 21.39 -8.86 10.54
CA GLU A 7 20.43 -9.73 11.23
C GLU A 7 19.14 -9.91 10.42
N ALA A 8 18.64 -8.84 9.77
CA ALA A 8 17.50 -8.96 8.85
C ALA A 8 17.84 -9.76 7.58
N ALA A 9 19.07 -9.62 7.07
CA ALA A 9 19.56 -10.37 5.91
C ALA A 9 19.88 -11.83 6.28
N GLU A 10 20.33 -12.10 7.49
CA GLU A 10 20.60 -13.43 8.01
C GLU A 10 19.31 -14.20 8.33
N LEU A 11 18.32 -13.54 8.91
CA LEU A 11 16.94 -14.05 9.04
C LEU A 11 16.31 -14.43 7.68
N ILE A 12 16.69 -13.73 6.62
CA ILE A 12 16.27 -14.03 5.23
C ILE A 12 17.08 -15.22 4.67
N ARG A 13 18.36 -15.37 5.01
CA ARG A 13 19.23 -16.46 4.51
C ARG A 13 19.01 -17.80 5.21
N GLU A 14 18.79 -17.80 6.50
CA GLU A 14 18.55 -19.04 7.29
C GLU A 14 17.24 -19.75 6.91
N LYS A 15 16.32 -19.08 6.23
CA LYS A 15 15.03 -19.65 5.80
C LYS A 15 14.96 -20.07 4.33
N GLY A 16 16.10 -20.12 3.63
CA GLY A 16 16.22 -20.62 2.25
C GLY A 16 16.28 -22.12 2.15
N GLY A 17 15.22 -22.83 2.51
CA GLY A 17 15.11 -24.29 2.39
C GLY A 17 13.88 -24.67 1.58
N THR A 18 14.09 -25.44 0.52
CA THR A 18 13.10 -26.16 -0.28
C THR A 18 12.14 -26.95 0.60
N GLY A 19 10.90 -26.51 0.71
CA GLY A 19 9.84 -27.25 1.38
C GLY A 19 8.79 -26.32 1.97
N ARG A 20 7.52 -26.59 1.64
CA ARG A 20 6.34 -25.96 2.20
C ARG A 20 6.22 -26.22 3.71
N ASN A 21 7.18 -25.81 4.51
CA ASN A 21 7.00 -25.74 5.94
C ASN A 21 6.39 -24.38 6.26
N ARG A 22 5.11 -24.39 6.62
CA ARG A 22 4.45 -23.31 7.37
C ARG A 22 5.21 -23.14 8.68
N ARG A 23 6.32 -22.42 8.65
CA ARG A 23 7.01 -22.00 9.87
C ARG A 23 6.36 -20.73 10.36
N GLU A 24 6.27 -20.66 11.65
CA GLU A 24 5.80 -19.58 12.49
C GLU A 24 5.99 -18.22 11.82
N ILE A 25 4.95 -17.84 11.16
CA ILE A 25 4.78 -16.52 10.61
C ILE A 25 4.32 -15.74 11.82
N ASP A 26 5.18 -14.92 12.36
CA ASP A 26 4.76 -13.87 13.25
C ASP A 26 3.60 -13.16 12.52
N GLN A 27 2.36 -13.52 12.87
CA GLN A 27 1.10 -13.00 12.31
C GLN A 27 0.77 -13.31 10.83
N GLY A 28 1.29 -14.35 10.21
CA GLY A 28 0.84 -14.77 8.87
C GLY A 28 1.47 -14.02 7.69
N VAL A 29 2.58 -13.31 7.86
CA VAL A 29 3.25 -12.52 6.81
C VAL A 29 4.53 -13.19 6.32
N ASP A 30 4.63 -13.49 5.01
CA ASP A 30 5.87 -14.00 4.40
C ASP A 30 6.81 -12.84 4.01
N LEU A 31 7.78 -12.58 4.88
CA LEU A 31 8.76 -11.50 4.70
C LEU A 31 9.63 -11.64 3.44
N ASN A 32 9.74 -12.84 2.84
CA ASN A 32 10.45 -13.03 1.56
C ASN A 32 9.78 -12.29 0.40
N ASN A 33 8.51 -11.90 0.56
CA ASN A 33 7.78 -11.10 -0.40
C ASN A 33 8.00 -9.59 -0.25
N LEU A 34 8.89 -9.17 0.64
CA LEU A 34 9.29 -7.78 0.75
C LEU A 34 10.38 -7.42 -0.26
N ILE A 35 10.36 -6.18 -0.72
CA ILE A 35 11.45 -5.52 -1.43
C ILE A 35 12.26 -4.80 -0.38
N PRO A 36 13.49 -5.23 -0.07
CA PRO A 36 14.31 -4.57 0.93
C PRO A 36 14.65 -3.14 0.50
N VAL A 37 14.70 -2.24 1.46
CA VAL A 37 15.02 -0.83 1.25
C VAL A 37 16.34 -0.52 1.95
N ASN A 38 17.45 -0.71 1.22
CA ASN A 38 18.80 -0.55 1.72
C ASN A 38 19.23 0.93 1.64
N ASN A 39 18.69 1.77 2.51
CA ASN A 39 19.01 3.20 2.58
C ASN A 39 20.12 3.53 3.59
N GLU A 40 20.40 2.69 4.57
CA GLU A 40 21.39 2.92 5.64
C GLU A 40 22.80 3.17 5.09
N ASN A 41 23.14 2.53 3.98
CA ASN A 41 24.43 2.66 3.31
C ASN A 41 24.48 3.79 2.27
N LEU A 42 23.49 4.65 2.22
CA LEU A 42 23.45 5.80 1.33
C LEU A 42 24.12 7.01 2.00
N THR A 43 24.57 7.95 1.18
CA THR A 43 25.16 9.20 1.68
C THR A 43 24.09 10.08 2.31
N PRO A 44 24.32 10.64 3.51
CA PRO A 44 23.37 11.59 4.10
C PRO A 44 23.08 12.77 3.15
N PRO A 45 21.82 13.27 3.09
CA PRO A 45 20.65 12.86 3.86
C PRO A 45 19.83 11.69 3.26
N ALA A 46 20.28 11.06 2.18
CA ALA A 46 19.51 10.02 1.49
C ALA A 46 19.23 8.79 2.39
N ASN A 47 20.09 8.54 3.38
CA ASN A 47 19.99 7.41 4.30
C ASN A 47 18.77 7.43 5.23
N VAL A 48 18.06 8.56 5.37
CA VAL A 48 16.86 8.67 6.21
C VAL A 48 15.55 8.49 5.42
N HIS A 49 15.62 8.40 4.08
CA HIS A 49 14.44 8.44 3.21
C HIS A 49 13.91 7.05 2.81
N CYS A 50 13.73 6.14 3.79
CA CYS A 50 13.25 4.78 3.51
C CYS A 50 11.87 4.76 2.82
N LEU A 51 10.93 5.61 3.23
CA LEU A 51 9.61 5.69 2.60
C LEU A 51 9.69 6.09 1.12
N ILE A 52 10.46 7.17 0.79
CA ILE A 52 10.63 7.62 -0.59
C ILE A 52 11.26 6.51 -1.44
N LEU A 53 12.31 5.87 -0.92
CA LEU A 53 12.98 4.79 -1.63
C LEU A 53 12.07 3.57 -1.81
N ALA A 54 11.29 3.20 -0.79
CA ALA A 54 10.32 2.11 -0.89
C ALA A 54 9.30 2.34 -2.01
N VAL A 55 8.74 3.55 -2.08
CA VAL A 55 7.80 3.95 -3.15
C VAL A 55 8.48 3.88 -4.52
N GLN A 56 9.66 4.44 -4.67
CA GLN A 56 10.40 4.44 -5.94
C GLN A 56 10.77 3.03 -6.40
N LEU A 57 11.27 2.19 -5.51
CA LEU A 57 11.57 0.79 -5.83
C LEU A 57 10.30 0.02 -6.21
N LYS A 58 9.18 0.29 -5.55
CA LYS A 58 7.92 -0.35 -5.91
C LYS A 58 7.38 0.14 -7.26
N ILE A 59 7.54 1.42 -7.60
CA ILE A 59 7.23 1.94 -8.94
C ILE A 59 8.08 1.24 -10.00
N GLN A 60 9.39 1.11 -9.78
CA GLN A 60 10.27 0.35 -10.70
C GLN A 60 9.82 -1.10 -10.85
N HIS A 61 9.41 -1.74 -9.74
CA HIS A 61 8.93 -3.12 -9.74
C HIS A 61 7.64 -3.31 -10.56
N VAL A 62 6.65 -2.42 -10.42
CA VAL A 62 5.37 -2.56 -11.14
C VAL A 62 5.48 -2.20 -12.62
N ASN A 63 6.43 -1.36 -12.99
CA ASN A 63 6.72 -1.00 -14.38
C ASN A 63 7.70 -1.96 -15.07
N MET A 64 8.27 -2.90 -14.32
CA MET A 64 9.24 -3.86 -14.86
C MET A 64 8.56 -4.86 -15.80
N THR A 65 9.18 -5.13 -16.93
CA THR A 65 8.74 -6.20 -17.83
C THR A 65 9.08 -7.58 -17.26
N ASN A 66 8.50 -8.64 -17.84
CA ASN A 66 8.84 -10.00 -17.46
C ASN A 66 10.20 -10.49 -17.99
N SER A 67 10.98 -9.64 -18.65
CA SER A 67 12.29 -10.00 -19.21
C SER A 67 13.28 -10.38 -18.11
N ALA A 68 14.17 -11.33 -18.39
CA ALA A 68 15.24 -11.71 -17.48
C ALA A 68 16.19 -10.53 -17.23
N TYR A 69 16.41 -9.68 -18.23
CA TYR A 69 17.26 -8.50 -18.14
C TYR A 69 16.72 -7.51 -17.09
N ASP A 70 15.42 -7.18 -17.15
CA ASP A 70 14.82 -6.25 -16.20
C ASP A 70 14.80 -6.80 -14.77
N LYS A 71 14.57 -8.10 -14.61
CA LYS A 71 14.63 -8.76 -13.30
C LYS A 71 16.02 -8.66 -12.68
N VAL A 72 17.08 -8.91 -13.47
CA VAL A 72 18.48 -8.79 -13.02
C VAL A 72 18.82 -7.33 -12.71
N LYS A 73 18.39 -6.39 -13.56
CA LYS A 73 18.59 -4.95 -13.35
C LYS A 73 17.93 -4.47 -12.07
N PHE A 74 16.68 -4.88 -11.85
CA PHE A 74 15.93 -4.57 -10.62
C PHE A 74 16.61 -5.19 -9.38
N HIS A 75 16.98 -6.47 -9.44
CA HIS A 75 17.70 -7.14 -8.35
C HIS A 75 19.00 -6.41 -7.99
N ARG A 76 19.79 -5.96 -8.99
CA ARG A 76 20.99 -5.16 -8.76
C ARG A 76 20.69 -3.79 -8.14
N LEU A 77 19.59 -3.17 -8.53
CA LEU A 77 19.14 -1.89 -7.94
C LEU A 77 18.82 -2.05 -6.47
N VAL A 78 18.10 -3.11 -6.11
CA VAL A 78 17.63 -3.37 -4.72
C VAL A 78 18.77 -3.84 -3.83
N ASN A 79 19.49 -4.89 -4.25
CA ASN A 79 20.46 -5.61 -3.42
C ASN A 79 21.92 -5.25 -3.70
N GLY A 80 22.21 -4.49 -4.76
CA GLY A 80 23.58 -4.17 -5.16
C GLY A 80 24.28 -3.27 -4.14
N GLN A 81 25.47 -3.69 -3.69
CA GLN A 81 26.33 -2.93 -2.77
C GLN A 81 27.37 -2.09 -3.51
N THR A 82 27.40 -2.16 -4.84
CA THR A 82 28.34 -1.37 -5.65
C THR A 82 28.04 0.12 -5.57
N LYS A 83 29.09 0.95 -5.77
CA LYS A 83 28.96 2.41 -5.83
C LYS A 83 27.86 2.84 -6.81
N ASN A 84 27.79 2.22 -7.99
CA ASN A 84 26.78 2.54 -9.01
C ASN A 84 25.34 2.23 -8.55
N SER A 85 25.12 1.13 -7.82
CA SER A 85 23.80 0.79 -7.28
C SER A 85 23.37 1.79 -6.20
N LYS A 86 24.30 2.22 -5.34
CA LYS A 86 24.06 3.25 -4.32
C LYS A 86 23.68 4.58 -4.97
N ILE A 87 24.48 5.06 -5.93
CA ILE A 87 24.19 6.30 -6.68
C ILE A 87 22.79 6.26 -7.31
N LYS A 88 22.41 5.14 -7.93
CA LYS A 88 21.08 5.01 -8.55
C LYS A 88 19.95 5.17 -7.52
N ARG A 89 20.08 4.59 -6.33
CA ARG A 89 19.08 4.77 -5.25
C ARG A 89 19.02 6.22 -4.76
N GLU A 90 20.18 6.86 -4.61
CA GLU A 90 20.25 8.28 -4.25
C GLU A 90 19.60 9.19 -5.29
N VAL A 91 19.81 8.88 -6.58
CA VAL A 91 19.17 9.61 -7.69
C VAL A 91 17.65 9.49 -7.60
N LEU A 92 17.10 8.28 -7.38
CA LEU A 92 15.66 8.07 -7.24
C LEU A 92 15.07 8.90 -6.09
N ILE A 93 15.77 8.97 -4.95
CA ILE A 93 15.35 9.79 -3.80
C ILE A 93 15.38 11.26 -4.18
N LYS A 94 16.49 11.73 -4.73
CA LYS A 94 16.67 13.15 -5.12
C LYS A 94 15.62 13.60 -6.15
N GLU A 95 15.35 12.78 -7.15
CA GLU A 95 14.33 13.08 -8.17
C GLU A 95 12.94 13.25 -7.54
N MET A 96 12.54 12.36 -6.63
CA MET A 96 11.24 12.49 -5.98
C MET A 96 11.16 13.75 -5.11
N ILE A 97 12.21 14.04 -4.33
CA ILE A 97 12.29 15.27 -3.51
C ILE A 97 12.18 16.51 -4.40
N GLN A 98 12.91 16.56 -5.50
CA GLN A 98 12.86 17.68 -6.44
C GLN A 98 11.46 17.85 -7.04
N GLN A 99 10.77 16.75 -7.37
CA GLN A 99 9.40 16.80 -7.85
C GLN A 99 8.44 17.31 -6.78
N MET A 100 8.60 16.91 -5.52
CA MET A 100 7.80 17.44 -4.41
C MET A 100 7.99 18.95 -4.27
N LEU A 101 9.23 19.44 -4.27
CA LEU A 101 9.54 20.87 -4.18
C LEU A 101 8.95 21.66 -5.37
N LYS A 102 9.13 21.14 -6.60
CA LYS A 102 8.59 21.75 -7.83
C LYS A 102 7.07 21.89 -7.78
N ASN A 103 6.39 20.91 -7.20
CA ASN A 103 4.93 20.91 -7.07
C ASN A 103 4.43 21.53 -5.76
N ARG A 104 5.29 22.25 -5.02
CA ARG A 104 4.97 22.94 -3.76
C ARG A 104 4.42 22.00 -2.68
N ILE A 105 4.80 20.73 -2.73
CA ILE A 105 4.47 19.77 -1.68
C ILE A 105 5.53 19.91 -0.59
N ARG A 106 5.09 20.17 0.64
CA ARG A 106 5.99 20.34 1.78
C ARG A 106 6.79 19.06 1.99
N TYR A 107 8.10 19.16 1.88
CA TYR A 107 9.00 18.05 2.14
C TYR A 107 9.63 18.22 3.53
N PRO A 108 9.56 17.21 4.39
CA PRO A 108 10.16 17.29 5.71
C PRO A 108 11.67 17.04 5.61
N SER A 109 12.43 18.10 5.39
CA SER A 109 13.91 18.03 5.27
C SER A 109 14.61 17.50 6.54
N ASN A 110 13.96 17.61 7.69
CA ASN A 110 14.48 17.25 9.01
C ASN A 110 13.69 16.12 9.69
N ALA A 111 12.86 15.36 8.96
CA ALA A 111 12.13 14.25 9.55
C ALA A 111 13.12 13.17 10.00
N LYS A 112 13.10 12.85 11.30
CA LYS A 112 13.82 11.69 11.84
C LYS A 112 13.13 10.38 11.45
N GLU A 113 11.81 10.44 11.30
CA GLU A 113 10.95 9.30 10.96
C GLU A 113 9.85 9.75 10.00
N TYR A 114 9.44 8.84 9.13
CA TYR A 114 8.30 9.02 8.23
C TYR A 114 7.07 8.36 8.82
N THR A 115 6.06 9.18 9.18
CA THR A 115 4.77 8.69 9.66
C THR A 115 3.82 8.37 8.50
N VAL A 116 2.89 7.46 8.72
CA VAL A 116 1.91 7.05 7.73
C VAL A 116 0.90 8.18 7.47
N GLU A 117 0.47 8.86 8.54
CA GLU A 117 -0.61 9.84 8.52
C GLU A 117 -0.20 11.14 7.83
N GLU A 118 1.06 11.54 8.00
CA GLU A 118 1.56 12.82 7.48
C GLU A 118 2.24 12.67 6.12
N HIS A 119 3.15 11.71 5.99
CA HIS A 119 4.08 11.68 4.87
C HIS A 119 3.57 10.86 3.68
N VAL A 120 2.83 9.78 3.91
CA VAL A 120 2.29 8.97 2.82
C VAL A 120 1.27 9.74 1.97
N PRO A 121 0.34 10.55 2.55
CA PRO A 121 -0.55 11.42 1.77
C PRO A 121 0.18 12.41 0.88
N MET A 122 1.32 12.97 1.33
CA MET A 122 2.12 13.91 0.54
C MET A 122 2.70 13.24 -0.71
N ILE A 123 3.21 12.01 -0.56
CA ILE A 123 3.74 11.25 -1.69
C ILE A 123 2.60 10.84 -2.63
N GLN A 124 1.44 10.42 -2.09
CA GLN A 124 0.28 10.11 -2.92
C GLN A 124 -0.17 11.33 -3.73
N GLN A 125 -0.22 12.51 -3.11
CA GLN A 125 -0.55 13.76 -3.79
C GLN A 125 0.42 14.03 -4.95
N LEU A 126 1.72 13.83 -4.75
CA LEU A 126 2.71 13.95 -5.81
C LEU A 126 2.43 12.97 -6.95
N LEU A 127 2.16 11.71 -6.64
CA LEU A 127 1.87 10.70 -7.65
C LEU A 127 0.59 11.02 -8.43
N ASP A 128 -0.44 11.56 -7.76
CA ASP A 128 -1.69 11.98 -8.38
C ASP A 128 -1.49 13.15 -9.36
N ILE A 129 -0.54 14.07 -9.07
CA ILE A 129 -0.17 15.18 -9.94
C ILE A 129 0.64 14.70 -11.14
N LEU A 130 1.68 13.90 -10.90
CA LEU A 130 2.61 13.47 -11.96
C LEU A 130 2.04 12.37 -12.85
N PHE A 131 1.21 11.50 -12.28
CA PHE A 131 0.71 10.29 -12.92
C PHE A 131 -0.77 10.06 -12.57
N PRO A 132 -1.69 10.88 -13.08
CA PRO A 132 -3.12 10.80 -12.73
C PRO A 132 -3.67 9.38 -12.90
N SER A 133 -4.29 8.85 -11.86
CA SER A 133 -4.91 7.51 -11.83
C SER A 133 -3.96 6.32 -12.13
N LYS A 134 -2.65 6.54 -12.17
CA LYS A 134 -1.69 5.46 -12.46
C LYS A 134 -1.26 4.69 -11.22
N TYR A 135 -1.01 5.37 -10.09
CA TYR A 135 -0.48 4.76 -8.88
C TYR A 135 -1.33 5.07 -7.66
N ARG A 136 -1.60 4.06 -6.84
CA ARG A 136 -2.22 4.19 -5.53
C ARG A 136 -1.34 3.54 -4.47
N ILE A 137 -1.02 4.25 -3.41
CA ILE A 137 -0.26 3.72 -2.28
C ILE A 137 -1.24 3.00 -1.33
N SER A 138 -0.82 1.82 -0.84
CA SER A 138 -1.43 1.13 0.29
C SER A 138 -0.32 0.71 1.24
N VAL A 139 -0.43 1.08 2.52
CA VAL A 139 0.54 0.73 3.56
C VAL A 139 -0.07 -0.33 4.46
N PHE A 140 0.61 -1.44 4.62
CA PHE A 140 0.29 -2.51 5.56
C PHE A 140 1.26 -2.43 6.73
N GLY A 141 0.82 -2.80 7.92
CA GLY A 141 1.65 -2.85 9.13
C GLY A 141 1.58 -4.23 9.78
N ASP A 142 2.52 -4.50 10.67
CA ASP A 142 2.58 -5.73 11.45
C ASP A 142 1.39 -5.90 12.42
N HIS A 143 0.73 -4.81 12.80
CA HIS A 143 -0.45 -4.81 13.68
C HIS A 143 -1.79 -4.85 12.92
N GLY A 144 -1.78 -4.75 11.61
CA GLY A 144 -2.99 -4.61 10.81
C GLY A 144 -3.45 -5.93 10.21
N ARG A 145 -4.29 -6.68 10.89
CA ARG A 145 -5.03 -7.89 10.47
C ARG A 145 -5.31 -8.01 8.95
N MET A 146 -4.27 -8.12 8.10
CA MET A 146 -4.35 -8.14 6.63
C MET A 146 -5.09 -6.94 6.01
N ARG A 147 -5.28 -5.84 6.72
CA ARG A 147 -5.86 -4.61 6.18
C ARG A 147 -4.81 -3.52 6.10
N PRO A 148 -4.85 -2.67 5.06
CA PRO A 148 -3.95 -1.54 5.02
C PRO A 148 -4.27 -0.58 6.17
N ILE A 149 -3.22 -0.12 6.85
CA ILE A 149 -3.32 0.94 7.87
C ILE A 149 -3.53 2.31 7.22
N TRP A 150 -3.13 2.44 5.95
CA TRP A 150 -3.42 3.60 5.11
C TRP A 150 -3.59 3.17 3.65
N LYS A 151 -4.46 3.88 2.93
CA LYS A 151 -4.71 3.63 1.51
C LYS A 151 -5.15 4.89 0.79
N GLY A 152 -4.58 5.14 -0.37
CA GLY A 152 -4.99 6.22 -1.26
C GLY A 152 -6.46 6.07 -1.69
N GLN A 153 -7.16 7.21 -1.76
CA GLN A 153 -8.61 7.23 -1.96
C GLN A 153 -9.04 6.82 -3.37
N LYS A 154 -8.25 7.20 -4.39
CA LYS A 154 -8.58 6.96 -5.78
C LYS A 154 -8.11 5.59 -6.24
N ARG A 155 -8.93 4.90 -7.02
CA ARG A 155 -8.49 3.69 -7.72
C ARG A 155 -7.42 4.06 -8.75
N ALA A 156 -6.42 3.20 -8.89
CA ALA A 156 -5.33 3.41 -9.84
C ALA A 156 -5.05 2.12 -10.62
N GLU A 157 -4.32 2.25 -11.71
CA GLU A 157 -3.88 1.13 -12.55
C GLU A 157 -2.95 0.19 -11.77
N HIS A 158 -2.04 0.78 -10.98
CA HIS A 158 -1.05 0.04 -10.20
C HIS A 158 -1.14 0.35 -8.71
N GLU A 159 -1.03 -0.69 -7.91
CA GLU A 159 -0.93 -0.57 -6.46
C GLU A 159 0.53 -0.52 -6.01
N ILE A 160 0.89 0.54 -5.31
CA ILE A 160 2.17 0.71 -4.63
C ILE A 160 2.00 0.20 -3.20
N ALA A 161 2.01 -1.13 -3.05
CA ALA A 161 1.85 -1.77 -1.76
C ALA A 161 3.16 -1.72 -0.97
N LEU A 162 3.10 -1.17 0.24
CA LEU A 162 4.20 -1.01 1.17
C LEU A 162 3.90 -1.76 2.48
N PHE A 163 4.96 -2.20 3.16
CA PHE A 163 4.89 -2.78 4.49
C PHE A 163 5.70 -1.94 5.46
N LEU A 164 5.09 -1.53 6.56
CA LEU A 164 5.74 -0.80 7.65
C LEU A 164 6.02 -1.77 8.81
N LYS A 165 7.29 -1.92 9.16
CA LYS A 165 7.74 -2.70 10.31
C LYS A 165 8.79 -1.91 11.07
N GLU A 166 8.58 -1.73 12.38
CA GLU A 166 9.54 -1.06 13.27
C GLU A 166 10.04 0.31 12.76
N GLY A 167 9.10 1.13 12.22
CA GLY A 167 9.42 2.45 11.66
C GLY A 167 10.10 2.43 10.28
N HIS A 168 10.34 1.25 9.70
CA HIS A 168 10.98 1.10 8.39
C HIS A 168 10.00 0.63 7.31
N TYR A 169 10.06 1.26 6.13
CA TYR A 169 9.18 0.93 5.00
C TYR A 169 9.86 -0.03 4.02
N TYR A 170 9.11 -1.04 3.59
CA TYR A 170 9.48 -2.01 2.57
C TYR A 170 8.47 -1.98 1.43
N GLY A 171 8.90 -2.25 0.21
CA GLY A 171 7.96 -2.55 -0.87
C GLY A 171 7.41 -3.97 -0.74
N ILE A 172 6.16 -4.21 -1.12
CA ILE A 172 5.59 -5.57 -1.19
C ILE A 172 5.67 -6.06 -2.64
N ARG A 173 6.36 -7.18 -2.90
CA ARG A 173 6.43 -7.80 -4.24
C ARG A 173 5.06 -8.25 -4.71
N ASN A 174 4.43 -9.09 -3.90
CA ASN A 174 3.12 -9.67 -4.18
C ASN A 174 2.31 -9.77 -2.89
N VAL A 175 1.23 -9.03 -2.81
CA VAL A 175 0.35 -8.99 -1.64
C VAL A 175 -0.27 -10.35 -1.34
N ASN A 176 -0.64 -11.13 -2.38
CA ASN A 176 -1.20 -12.46 -2.20
C ASN A 176 -0.19 -13.43 -1.55
N ALA A 177 1.06 -13.37 -2.00
CA ALA A 177 2.12 -14.20 -1.45
C ALA A 177 2.50 -13.76 -0.03
N LEU A 178 2.49 -12.45 0.24
CA LEU A 178 2.74 -11.91 1.56
C LEU A 178 1.77 -12.48 2.60
N PHE A 179 0.48 -12.58 2.25
CA PHE A 179 -0.56 -13.08 3.16
C PHE A 179 -0.87 -14.58 3.00
N GLY A 180 -0.17 -15.29 2.11
CA GLY A 180 -0.39 -16.71 1.86
C GLY A 180 -1.78 -17.05 1.31
N SER A 181 -2.51 -16.07 0.81
CA SER A 181 -3.87 -16.19 0.26
C SER A 181 -4.11 -15.19 -0.86
N TYR A 182 -5.12 -15.42 -1.70
CA TYR A 182 -5.57 -14.34 -2.58
C TYR A 182 -6.10 -13.18 -1.75
N TYR A 183 -5.72 -11.98 -2.14
CA TYR A 183 -6.10 -10.75 -1.44
C TYR A 183 -6.69 -9.74 -2.42
N CYS A 184 -7.84 -9.17 -2.07
CA CYS A 184 -8.45 -8.10 -2.84
C CYS A 184 -8.14 -6.74 -2.23
N LEU A 185 -7.39 -5.93 -2.95
CA LEU A 185 -7.08 -4.57 -2.53
C LEU A 185 -8.29 -3.63 -2.56
N ASP A 186 -9.36 -3.98 -3.28
CA ASP A 186 -10.57 -3.15 -3.34
C ASP A 186 -11.51 -3.40 -2.15
N CYS A 187 -11.74 -4.67 -1.77
CA CYS A 187 -12.56 -5.01 -0.60
C CYS A 187 -11.75 -5.26 0.68
N GLU A 188 -10.41 -5.19 0.59
CA GLU A 188 -9.48 -5.32 1.72
C GLU A 188 -9.65 -6.62 2.50
N ALA A 189 -9.92 -7.70 1.79
CA ALA A 189 -10.16 -9.00 2.38
C ALA A 189 -9.47 -10.13 1.62
N PRO A 190 -9.01 -11.18 2.34
CA PRO A 190 -8.54 -12.40 1.71
C PRO A 190 -9.72 -13.17 1.11
N PHE A 191 -9.44 -13.95 0.07
CA PHE A 191 -10.42 -14.84 -0.55
C PHE A 191 -9.74 -16.10 -1.09
N HIS A 192 -10.52 -17.17 -1.30
CA HIS A 192 -9.98 -18.47 -1.76
C HIS A 192 -10.24 -18.73 -3.24
N ASP A 193 -11.40 -18.34 -3.75
CA ASP A 193 -11.79 -18.59 -5.15
C ASP A 193 -11.91 -17.27 -5.93
N LYS A 194 -11.11 -17.15 -6.99
CA LYS A 194 -11.10 -15.96 -7.87
C LYS A 194 -12.41 -15.79 -8.64
N LYS A 195 -13.07 -16.87 -9.04
CA LYS A 195 -14.31 -16.79 -9.84
C LYS A 195 -15.45 -16.32 -8.96
N VAL A 196 -15.61 -16.94 -7.79
CA VAL A 196 -16.61 -16.55 -6.80
C VAL A 196 -16.35 -15.12 -6.34
N HIS A 197 -15.09 -14.79 -6.04
CA HIS A 197 -14.75 -13.45 -5.59
C HIS A 197 -15.04 -12.37 -6.65
N ARG A 198 -14.78 -12.62 -7.95
CA ARG A 198 -15.13 -11.67 -9.02
C ARG A 198 -16.64 -11.39 -9.12
N GLN A 199 -17.48 -12.34 -8.75
CA GLN A 199 -18.93 -12.18 -8.75
C GLN A 199 -19.43 -11.46 -7.49
N THR A 200 -18.72 -11.66 -6.36
CA THR A 200 -19.11 -11.14 -5.04
C THR A 200 -18.26 -9.96 -4.58
N CYS A 201 -17.02 -9.86 -5.08
CA CYS A 201 -16.15 -8.72 -4.85
C CYS A 201 -16.60 -7.53 -5.66
N VAL A 202 -17.53 -6.92 -5.09
CA VAL A 202 -17.81 -5.55 -5.44
C VAL A 202 -17.39 -4.78 -4.21
N ALA A 203 -16.54 -3.77 -4.36
CA ALA A 203 -16.36 -2.77 -3.34
C ALA A 203 -17.75 -2.19 -3.05
N LYS A 204 -18.47 -2.85 -2.17
CA LYS A 204 -19.87 -2.57 -1.90
C LYS A 204 -19.93 -1.64 -0.71
N CYS A 205 -20.53 -0.49 -0.91
CA CYS A 205 -20.78 0.38 0.23
C CYS A 205 -21.78 -0.31 1.17
N PRO A 206 -21.42 -0.57 2.44
CA PRO A 206 -22.32 -1.25 3.38
C PRO A 206 -23.56 -0.41 3.67
N ARG A 207 -23.52 0.90 3.42
CA ARG A 207 -24.61 1.84 3.72
C ARG A 207 -25.59 2.01 2.55
N CYS A 208 -25.09 2.27 1.34
CA CYS A 208 -25.96 2.49 0.16
C CYS A 208 -25.95 1.31 -0.82
N CYS A 209 -25.28 0.22 -0.51
CA CYS A 209 -25.10 -0.93 -1.40
C CYS A 209 -24.65 -0.54 -2.84
N GLY A 210 -24.06 0.64 -3.00
CA GLY A 210 -23.44 1.04 -4.24
C GLY A 210 -22.22 0.18 -4.53
N MET A 211 -22.01 -0.13 -5.80
CA MET A 211 -21.03 -1.11 -6.27
C MET A 211 -20.16 -0.53 -7.38
N GLY A 212 -18.90 -0.90 -7.43
CA GLY A 212 -17.96 -0.51 -8.48
C GLY A 212 -16.97 0.59 -8.07
N PHE A 213 -16.48 1.32 -9.06
CA PHE A 213 -15.52 2.40 -8.84
C PHE A 213 -16.09 3.49 -7.93
N GLY A 214 -15.29 3.93 -6.94
CA GLY A 214 -15.69 4.95 -5.97
C GLY A 214 -16.45 4.42 -4.75
N PHE A 215 -16.53 3.10 -4.59
CA PHE A 215 -17.08 2.49 -3.37
C PHE A 215 -16.01 1.74 -2.56
N PRO A 216 -16.17 1.65 -1.22
CA PRO A 216 -17.24 2.25 -0.41
C PRO A 216 -17.22 3.78 -0.45
N CYS A 217 -18.40 4.41 -0.24
CA CYS A 217 -18.51 5.86 -0.20
C CYS A 217 -17.64 6.43 0.93
N LEU A 218 -16.82 7.42 0.58
CA LEU A 218 -15.95 8.11 1.53
C LEU A 218 -16.76 8.99 2.48
N GLU A 219 -16.28 9.14 3.69
CA GLU A 219 -16.85 10.09 4.64
C GLU A 219 -16.46 11.51 4.25
N ILE A 220 -17.41 12.43 4.33
CA ILE A 220 -17.21 13.87 4.09
C ILE A 220 -17.37 14.58 5.42
N ASN A 221 -16.31 15.29 5.83
CA ASN A 221 -16.33 16.06 7.08
C ASN A 221 -17.47 17.06 7.10
N GLY A 222 -18.17 17.13 8.23
CA GLY A 222 -19.31 18.04 8.42
C GLY A 222 -20.65 17.50 7.92
N PHE A 223 -20.71 16.36 7.23
CA PHE A 223 -21.97 15.73 6.84
C PHE A 223 -22.30 14.53 7.72
N SER A 224 -23.49 14.56 8.33
CA SER A 224 -24.03 13.40 9.07
C SER A 224 -25.56 13.40 8.93
N LYS A 225 -26.12 12.35 8.36
CA LYS A 225 -27.58 12.21 8.19
C LYS A 225 -28.01 10.78 8.54
N LYS A 226 -29.01 10.69 9.43
CA LYS A 226 -29.62 9.41 9.83
C LYS A 226 -30.82 9.11 8.93
N CYS A 227 -30.91 7.90 8.42
CA CYS A 227 -32.10 7.42 7.71
C CYS A 227 -33.20 7.12 8.72
N SER A 228 -34.39 7.70 8.52
CA SER A 228 -35.55 7.49 9.38
C SER A 228 -36.12 6.06 9.30
N GLN A 229 -35.88 5.35 8.19
CA GLN A 229 -36.44 4.03 7.94
C GLN A 229 -35.57 2.87 8.48
N CYS A 230 -34.24 2.98 8.39
CA CYS A 230 -33.32 1.90 8.79
C CYS A 230 -32.31 2.32 9.86
N ALA A 231 -32.42 3.53 10.39
CA ALA A 231 -31.55 4.11 11.41
C ALA A 231 -30.05 4.22 11.05
N ASN A 232 -29.61 3.82 9.85
CA ASN A 232 -28.23 3.95 9.41
C ASN A 232 -27.81 5.42 9.34
N ILE A 233 -26.58 5.69 9.78
CA ILE A 233 -25.97 7.03 9.71
C ILE A 233 -25.09 7.11 8.46
N PHE A 234 -25.31 8.15 7.66
CA PHE A 234 -24.56 8.43 6.45
C PHE A 234 -23.68 9.67 6.65
N LYS A 235 -22.42 9.52 6.30
CA LYS A 235 -21.43 10.61 6.36
C LYS A 235 -21.02 11.10 4.96
N ASN A 236 -21.87 10.86 3.96
CA ASN A 236 -21.68 11.31 2.59
C ASN A 236 -23.06 11.54 1.96
N PRO A 237 -23.33 12.74 1.38
CA PRO A 237 -24.64 13.09 0.85
C PRO A 237 -25.06 12.23 -0.33
N GLU A 238 -24.14 11.92 -1.25
CA GLU A 238 -24.42 11.05 -2.39
C GLU A 238 -24.69 9.60 -1.95
N CYS A 239 -24.00 9.14 -0.89
CA CYS A 239 -24.26 7.85 -0.29
C CYS A 239 -25.67 7.76 0.28
N PHE A 240 -26.12 8.82 0.96
CA PHE A 240 -27.48 8.93 1.46
C PHE A 240 -28.51 8.96 0.34
N GLN A 241 -28.28 9.77 -0.70
CA GLN A 241 -29.18 9.86 -1.84
C GLN A 241 -29.33 8.52 -2.56
N ARG A 242 -28.22 7.85 -2.88
CA ARG A 242 -28.24 6.49 -3.47
C ARG A 242 -28.97 5.47 -2.61
N HIS A 243 -28.85 5.56 -1.29
CA HIS A 243 -29.59 4.70 -0.36
C HIS A 243 -31.10 4.92 -0.46
N MET A 244 -31.53 6.17 -0.54
CA MET A 244 -32.95 6.52 -0.69
C MET A 244 -33.49 6.10 -2.06
N ASP A 245 -32.77 6.41 -3.15
CA ASP A 245 -33.19 6.11 -4.53
C ASP A 245 -33.37 4.60 -4.79
N LYS A 246 -32.51 3.78 -4.20
CA LYS A 246 -32.56 2.33 -4.34
C LYS A 246 -33.56 1.62 -3.43
N GLY A 247 -34.22 2.33 -2.55
CA GLY A 247 -35.16 1.73 -1.59
C GLY A 247 -34.55 0.65 -0.69
N ILE A 248 -33.26 0.73 -0.42
CA ILE A 248 -32.46 -0.31 0.27
C ILE A 248 -32.91 -0.51 1.71
N CYS A 249 -33.61 0.43 2.28
CA CYS A 249 -34.22 0.30 3.61
C CYS A 249 -35.08 -0.96 3.75
N ALA A 250 -35.77 -1.36 2.68
CA ALA A 250 -36.59 -2.57 2.68
C ALA A 250 -35.77 -3.87 2.78
N ILE A 251 -34.52 -3.83 2.30
CA ILE A 251 -33.60 -4.98 2.40
C ILE A 251 -33.11 -5.15 3.83
N PHE A 252 -32.75 -4.05 4.49
CA PHE A 252 -32.28 -4.08 5.89
C PHE A 252 -33.37 -4.45 6.89
N LYS A 253 -34.64 -4.10 6.62
CA LYS A 253 -35.77 -4.51 7.49
C LYS A 253 -36.03 -6.02 7.52
N ARG A 254 -35.50 -6.80 6.56
CA ARG A 254 -35.66 -8.27 6.52
C ARG A 254 -34.63 -9.03 7.37
N TYR A 255 -33.63 -8.35 7.91
CA TYR A 255 -32.53 -8.97 8.68
C TYR A 255 -32.46 -8.49 10.14
N TYR A 256 -33.42 -7.71 10.57
CA TYR A 256 -33.67 -7.29 11.95
C TYR A 256 -35.18 -7.42 12.22
#